data_a2790810337505cd14e347e3f1b488fc
#
_entry.id   a2790810337505cd14e347e3f1b488fc
#
_cell.length_a   1.000
_cell.length_b   1.000
_cell.length_c   1.000
_cell.angle_alpha   90.00
_cell.angle_beta   90.00
_cell.angle_gamma   90.00
#
_symmetry.space_group_name_H-M   'P 1'
#
loop_
_entity.id
_entity.type
_entity.pdbx_description
1 polymer ?
#
loop_
_entity_poly.entity_id
_entity_poly.type
_entity_poly.pdbx_seq_one_letter_code
_entity_poly.pdbx_strand_id
1 'polypeptide(L)'
;MRFRLRKAAHVLERVGLAMAGASGGLFVAAHVGSRIAVLTSQGFVVTMMIVGAIGFYLGIDTPPLAFHETDGEAPGSGGGIDSAEFLSAAGTFLATWTAFISVAVIVFREDPHIFWTGMIMLGWAVGVTMQIIAGAIARMLG
;
A
#
# COMPACT_ATOMS: atom_id res chain seq x y z
N MET A 1 16.58 -0.93 -28.81
CA MET A 1 17.27 -0.82 -27.50
C MET A 1 16.44 -0.04 -26.47
N ARG A 2 15.89 1.12 -26.80
CA ARG A 2 15.07 1.96 -25.86
C ARG A 2 13.82 1.27 -25.30
N PHE A 3 13.15 0.42 -26.07
CA PHE A 3 11.94 -0.31 -25.61
C PHE A 3 12.24 -1.33 -24.49
N ARG A 4 13.35 -2.06 -24.62
CA ARG A 4 13.77 -3.04 -23.59
C ARG A 4 14.17 -2.36 -22.28
N LEU A 5 14.83 -1.20 -22.37
CA LEU A 5 15.20 -0.40 -21.18
C LEU A 5 13.96 0.13 -20.44
N ARG A 6 12.94 0.63 -21.15
CA ARG A 6 11.69 1.09 -20.53
C ARG A 6 10.95 -0.05 -19.83
N LYS A 7 10.88 -1.23 -20.47
CA LYS A 7 10.25 -2.42 -19.86
C LYS A 7 11.01 -2.86 -18.61
N ALA A 8 12.33 -2.88 -18.64
CA ALA A 8 13.16 -3.23 -17.50
C ALA A 8 12.99 -2.21 -16.35
N ALA A 9 13.00 -0.92 -16.65
CA ALA A 9 12.77 0.14 -15.66
C ALA A 9 11.42 -0.01 -14.97
N HIS A 10 10.35 -0.24 -15.73
CA HIS A 10 9.01 -0.44 -15.18
C HIS A 10 8.90 -1.70 -14.28
N VAL A 11 9.56 -2.80 -14.68
CA VAL A 11 9.60 -4.01 -13.85
C VAL A 11 10.36 -3.75 -12.54
N LEU A 12 11.51 -3.07 -12.60
CA LEU A 12 12.29 -2.72 -11.42
C LEU A 12 11.52 -1.81 -10.47
N GLU A 13 10.80 -0.82 -11.00
CA GLU A 13 9.95 0.06 -10.21
C GLU A 13 8.86 -0.71 -9.47
N ARG A 14 8.14 -1.60 -10.17
CA ARG A 14 7.09 -2.44 -9.56
C ARG A 14 7.65 -3.36 -8.49
N VAL A 15 8.79 -4.00 -8.75
CA VAL A 15 9.44 -4.86 -7.76
C VAL A 15 9.88 -4.04 -6.55
N GLY A 16 10.47 -2.86 -6.76
CA GLY A 16 10.88 -1.96 -5.68
C GLY A 16 9.70 -1.54 -4.79
N LEU A 17 8.57 -1.23 -5.39
CA LEU A 17 7.36 -0.85 -4.65
C LEU A 17 6.72 -2.05 -3.93
N ALA A 18 6.73 -3.24 -4.53
CA ALA A 18 6.32 -4.46 -3.83
C ALA A 18 7.21 -4.74 -2.62
N MET A 19 8.52 -4.53 -2.73
CA MET A 19 9.45 -4.65 -1.61
C MET A 19 9.19 -3.60 -0.52
N ALA A 20 8.88 -2.37 -0.89
CA ALA A 20 8.48 -1.33 0.07
C ALA A 20 7.20 -1.71 0.83
N GLY A 21 6.20 -2.24 0.13
CA GLY A 21 4.98 -2.77 0.75
C GLY A 21 5.24 -3.95 1.68
N ALA A 22 6.10 -4.90 1.27
CA ALA A 22 6.52 -6.01 2.11
C ALA A 22 7.24 -5.51 3.38
N SER A 23 8.11 -4.52 3.25
CA SER A 23 8.80 -3.91 4.39
C SER A 23 7.82 -3.24 5.36
N GLY A 24 6.83 -2.53 4.85
CA GLY A 24 5.75 -1.95 5.65
C GLY A 24 4.99 -3.01 6.44
N GLY A 25 4.61 -4.11 5.78
CA GLY A 25 3.97 -5.25 6.43
C GLY A 25 4.84 -5.91 7.51
N LEU A 26 6.14 -6.05 7.24
CA LEU A 26 7.11 -6.55 8.22
C LEU A 26 7.19 -5.66 9.46
N PHE A 27 7.26 -4.34 9.30
CA PHE A 27 7.35 -3.41 10.41
C PHE A 27 6.09 -3.41 11.27
N VAL A 28 4.91 -3.44 10.65
CA VAL A 28 3.64 -3.54 11.39
C VAL A 28 3.55 -4.89 12.11
N ALA A 29 3.93 -5.99 11.45
CA ALA A 29 3.95 -7.32 12.06
C ALA A 29 4.92 -7.40 13.25
N ALA A 30 6.09 -6.80 13.14
CA ALA A 30 7.06 -6.75 14.24
C ALA A 30 6.52 -5.95 15.43
N HIS A 31 5.90 -4.79 15.19
CA HIS A 31 5.28 -4.00 16.25
C HIS A 31 4.14 -4.76 16.92
N VAL A 32 3.19 -5.27 16.13
CA VAL A 32 2.02 -6.00 16.66
C VAL A 32 2.45 -7.29 17.38
N GLY A 33 3.39 -8.06 16.80
CA GLY A 33 3.91 -9.27 17.39
C GLY A 33 4.64 -9.03 18.72
N SER A 34 5.35 -7.91 18.87
CA SER A 34 5.98 -7.54 20.13
C SER A 34 4.99 -7.28 21.27
N ARG A 35 3.73 -7.00 20.95
CA ARG A 35 2.66 -6.66 21.90
C ARG A 35 1.62 -7.75 22.08
N ILE A 36 1.39 -8.55 21.06
CA ILE A 36 0.37 -9.61 21.02
C ILE A 36 1.06 -10.94 20.72
N ALA A 37 1.30 -11.73 21.77
CA ALA A 37 2.08 -12.97 21.68
C ALA A 37 1.53 -13.98 20.63
N VAL A 38 0.23 -14.02 20.40
CA VAL A 38 -0.39 -14.90 19.39
C VAL A 38 0.02 -14.52 17.97
N LEU A 39 0.41 -13.25 17.74
CA LEU A 39 0.78 -12.71 16.42
C LEU A 39 2.31 -12.66 16.21
N THR A 40 3.09 -13.37 17.01
CA THR A 40 4.56 -13.49 16.84
C THR A 40 4.96 -14.56 15.84
N SER A 41 4.01 -15.33 15.30
CA SER A 41 4.32 -16.46 14.41
C SER A 41 4.97 -16.00 13.11
N GLN A 42 5.94 -16.76 12.60
CA GLN A 42 6.54 -16.51 11.29
C GLN A 42 5.50 -16.47 10.16
N GLY A 43 4.46 -17.31 10.26
CA GLY A 43 3.36 -17.31 9.30
C GLY A 43 2.62 -15.98 9.24
N PHE A 44 2.35 -15.36 10.39
CA PHE A 44 1.74 -14.02 10.45
C PHE A 44 2.64 -12.97 9.81
N VAL A 45 3.92 -12.95 10.15
CA VAL A 45 4.90 -12.00 9.59
C VAL A 45 4.97 -12.12 8.08
N VAL A 46 5.12 -13.34 7.55
CA VAL A 46 5.18 -13.60 6.11
C VAL A 46 3.86 -13.20 5.42
N THR A 47 2.72 -13.48 6.01
CA THR A 47 1.42 -13.07 5.48
C THR A 47 1.32 -11.54 5.37
N MET A 48 1.72 -10.81 6.41
CA MET A 48 1.73 -9.35 6.40
C MET A 48 2.66 -8.78 5.32
N MET A 49 3.84 -9.39 5.13
CA MET A 49 4.77 -9.01 4.05
C MET A 49 4.16 -9.25 2.67
N ILE A 50 3.54 -10.41 2.43
CA ILE A 50 2.93 -10.76 1.14
C ILE A 50 1.76 -9.82 0.83
N VAL A 51 0.88 -9.59 1.79
CA VAL A 51 -0.29 -8.71 1.62
C VAL A 51 0.17 -7.27 1.34
N GLY A 52 1.19 -6.78 2.05
CA GLY A 52 1.80 -5.48 1.79
C GLY A 52 2.42 -5.38 0.38
N ALA A 53 3.14 -6.41 -0.05
CA ALA A 53 3.72 -6.47 -1.39
C ALA A 53 2.64 -6.43 -2.48
N ILE A 54 1.56 -7.19 -2.32
CA ILE A 54 0.43 -7.22 -3.26
C ILE A 54 -0.24 -5.84 -3.33
N GLY A 55 -0.52 -5.21 -2.19
CA GLY A 55 -1.16 -3.90 -2.14
C GLY A 55 -0.38 -2.83 -2.89
N PHE A 56 0.91 -2.73 -2.64
CA PHE A 56 1.78 -1.76 -3.30
C PHE A 56 2.01 -2.09 -4.79
N TYR A 57 2.11 -3.37 -5.14
CA TYR A 57 2.22 -3.79 -6.54
C TYR A 57 0.98 -3.44 -7.35
N LEU A 58 -0.21 -3.64 -6.80
CA LEU A 58 -1.48 -3.37 -7.48
C LEU A 58 -1.83 -1.87 -7.52
N GLY A 59 -1.48 -1.11 -6.48
CA GLY A 59 -1.79 0.30 -6.38
C GLY A 59 -1.13 1.18 -7.45
N ILE A 60 -0.07 0.70 -8.11
CA ILE A 60 0.65 1.43 -9.16
C ILE A 60 -0.04 1.37 -10.52
N ASP A 61 -0.93 0.43 -10.72
CA ASP A 61 -1.66 0.30 -12.00
C ASP A 61 -2.74 1.38 -12.18
N THR A 62 -2.95 2.25 -11.19
CA THR A 62 -3.83 3.41 -11.31
C THR A 62 -3.11 4.52 -12.09
N PRO A 63 -3.65 4.93 -13.27
CA PRO A 63 -3.04 6.02 -14.02
C PRO A 63 -3.12 7.33 -13.22
N PRO A 64 -2.03 8.15 -13.19
CA PRO A 64 -2.06 9.43 -12.52
C PRO A 64 -3.05 10.38 -13.20
N LEU A 65 -3.80 11.16 -12.40
CA LEU A 65 -4.63 12.25 -12.91
C LEU A 65 -3.78 13.23 -13.73
N ALA A 66 -4.27 13.63 -14.88
CA ALA A 66 -3.70 14.74 -15.63
C ALA A 66 -3.95 16.03 -14.85
N PHE A 67 -2.89 16.71 -14.40
CA PHE A 67 -2.99 17.99 -13.69
C PHE A 67 -3.47 19.16 -14.57
N HIS A 68 -3.68 18.90 -15.86
CA HIS A 68 -4.22 19.86 -16.81
C HIS A 68 -5.46 19.25 -17.44
N GLU A 69 -6.62 19.87 -17.22
CA GLU A 69 -7.82 19.58 -18.00
C GLU A 69 -7.49 19.82 -19.47
N THR A 70 -7.41 18.76 -20.23
CA THR A 70 -7.44 18.86 -21.69
C THR A 70 -8.87 19.22 -22.06
N ASP A 71 -9.11 20.50 -22.38
CA ASP A 71 -10.38 20.99 -22.91
C ASP A 71 -10.79 20.11 -24.09
N GLY A 72 -11.71 19.18 -23.89
CA GLY A 72 -12.26 18.36 -24.99
C GLY A 72 -12.72 16.94 -24.68
N GLU A 73 -12.52 16.37 -23.51
CA GLU A 73 -13.07 15.05 -23.18
C GLU A 73 -14.46 15.13 -22.57
N ALA A 74 -15.38 14.35 -23.18
CA ALA A 74 -16.79 14.33 -22.81
C ALA A 74 -16.99 13.92 -21.34
N PRO A 75 -17.89 14.58 -20.59
CA PRO A 75 -18.20 14.24 -19.21
C PRO A 75 -18.96 12.93 -19.18
N GLY A 76 -18.28 11.82 -18.90
CA GLY A 76 -18.97 10.53 -18.79
C GLY A 76 -18.15 9.31 -18.35
N SER A 77 -16.83 9.33 -18.46
CA SER A 77 -16.00 8.14 -18.15
C SER A 77 -15.07 8.30 -16.93
N GLY A 78 -15.05 9.46 -16.28
CA GLY A 78 -14.07 9.80 -15.25
C GLY A 78 -14.33 9.24 -13.86
N GLY A 79 -15.57 8.97 -13.47
CA GLY A 79 -15.91 8.70 -12.09
C GLY A 79 -15.30 7.43 -11.48
N GLY A 80 -15.04 6.40 -12.29
CA GLY A 80 -14.45 5.15 -11.82
C GLY A 80 -12.93 5.23 -11.68
N ILE A 81 -12.26 5.96 -12.57
CA ILE A 81 -10.82 6.16 -12.55
C ILE A 81 -10.44 7.09 -11.41
N ASP A 82 -11.18 8.18 -11.21
CA ASP A 82 -10.98 9.11 -10.10
C ASP A 82 -11.12 8.42 -8.74
N SER A 83 -12.13 7.54 -8.61
CA SER A 83 -12.34 6.76 -7.38
C SER A 83 -11.20 5.78 -7.11
N ALA A 84 -10.70 5.09 -8.14
CA ALA A 84 -9.59 4.16 -8.01
C ALA A 84 -8.29 4.90 -7.62
N GLU A 85 -8.04 6.05 -8.22
CA GLU A 85 -6.87 6.87 -7.93
C GLU A 85 -6.92 7.42 -6.50
N PHE A 86 -8.06 7.96 -6.07
CA PHE A 86 -8.24 8.41 -4.69
C PHE A 86 -8.05 7.26 -3.70
N LEU A 87 -8.63 6.09 -3.97
CA LEU A 87 -8.51 4.91 -3.12
C LEU A 87 -7.06 4.44 -3.01
N SER A 88 -6.33 4.43 -4.14
CA SER A 88 -4.90 4.09 -4.17
C SER A 88 -4.06 5.08 -3.37
N ALA A 89 -4.27 6.37 -3.55
CA ALA A 89 -3.54 7.41 -2.83
C ALA A 89 -3.81 7.36 -1.33
N ALA A 90 -5.07 7.30 -0.92
CA ALA A 90 -5.47 7.23 0.48
C ALA A 90 -4.98 5.92 1.14
N GLY A 91 -5.10 4.80 0.43
CA GLY A 91 -4.60 3.50 0.90
C GLY A 91 -3.09 3.47 1.08
N THR A 92 -2.35 4.02 0.12
CA THR A 92 -0.88 4.15 0.19
C THR A 92 -0.47 5.03 1.36
N PHE A 93 -1.10 6.19 1.52
CA PHE A 93 -0.83 7.08 2.65
C PHE A 93 -1.07 6.38 3.98
N LEU A 94 -2.21 5.75 4.15
CA LEU A 94 -2.57 5.10 5.41
C LEU A 94 -1.66 3.91 5.74
N ALA A 95 -1.35 3.06 4.77
CA ALA A 95 -0.44 1.94 4.95
C ALA A 95 0.98 2.40 5.29
N THR A 96 1.48 3.43 4.59
CA THR A 96 2.82 3.97 4.84
C THR A 96 2.90 4.68 6.19
N TRP A 97 1.87 5.44 6.56
CA TRP A 97 1.80 6.14 7.84
C TRP A 97 1.82 5.18 9.03
N THR A 98 1.01 4.11 8.97
CA THR A 98 0.98 3.09 10.04
C THR A 98 2.29 2.31 10.13
N ALA A 99 2.93 2.00 9.00
CA ALA A 99 4.26 1.40 8.98
C ALA A 99 5.32 2.35 9.59
N PHE A 100 5.27 3.63 9.27
CA PHE A 100 6.17 4.64 9.84
C PHE A 100 6.01 4.75 11.36
N ILE A 101 4.76 4.83 11.86
CA ILE A 101 4.51 4.84 13.30
C ILE A 101 5.03 3.56 13.96
N SER A 102 4.83 2.39 13.35
CA SER A 102 5.33 1.11 13.87
C SER A 102 6.86 1.13 14.05
N VAL A 103 7.57 1.64 13.05
CA VAL A 103 9.04 1.79 13.15
C VAL A 103 9.41 2.78 14.24
N ALA A 104 8.74 3.92 14.33
CA ALA A 104 9.02 4.93 15.35
C ALA A 104 8.84 4.35 16.77
N VAL A 105 7.74 3.64 17.02
CA VAL A 105 7.50 2.97 18.31
C VAL A 105 8.61 1.98 18.66
N ILE A 106 9.07 1.18 17.68
CA ILE A 106 10.15 0.22 17.90
C ILE A 106 11.48 0.94 18.19
N VAL A 107 11.83 1.93 17.37
CA VAL A 107 13.12 2.65 17.46
C VAL A 107 13.22 3.47 18.73
N PHE A 108 12.16 4.17 19.11
CA PHE A 108 12.12 4.99 20.32
C PHE A 108 11.82 4.16 21.57
N ARG A 109 11.59 2.85 21.43
CA ARG A 109 11.25 1.93 22.51
C ARG A 109 10.04 2.40 23.33
N GLU A 110 9.07 2.99 22.64
CA GLU A 110 7.83 3.42 23.27
C GLU A 110 6.95 2.23 23.62
N ASP A 111 6.14 2.38 24.66
CA ASP A 111 5.22 1.36 25.15
C ASP A 111 3.76 1.81 25.06
N PRO A 112 3.21 1.99 23.81
CA PRO A 112 1.85 2.45 23.63
C PRO A 112 0.84 1.43 24.17
N HIS A 113 -0.29 1.93 24.66
CA HIS A 113 -1.39 1.07 25.08
C HIS A 113 -1.84 0.15 23.95
N ILE A 114 -2.28 -1.08 24.30
CA ILE A 114 -2.71 -2.12 23.34
C ILE A 114 -3.75 -1.63 22.32
N PHE A 115 -4.58 -0.67 22.71
CA PHE A 115 -5.55 -0.03 21.82
C PHE A 115 -4.86 0.63 20.60
N TRP A 116 -3.75 1.34 20.80
CA TRP A 116 -3.00 1.98 19.71
C TRP A 116 -2.35 0.95 18.79
N THR A 117 -1.87 -0.15 19.33
CA THR A 117 -1.36 -1.28 18.54
C THR A 117 -2.45 -1.86 17.64
N GLY A 118 -3.67 -2.01 18.16
CA GLY A 118 -4.83 -2.44 17.38
C GLY A 118 -5.20 -1.43 16.28
N MET A 119 -5.15 -0.12 16.57
CA MET A 119 -5.42 0.93 15.58
C MET A 119 -4.37 0.97 14.46
N ILE A 120 -3.10 0.76 14.78
CA ILE A 120 -2.01 0.66 13.79
C ILE A 120 -2.25 -0.54 12.86
N MET A 121 -2.54 -1.70 13.41
CA MET A 121 -2.83 -2.90 12.62
C MET A 121 -4.06 -2.71 11.72
N LEU A 122 -5.14 -2.16 12.26
CA LEU A 122 -6.36 -1.87 11.52
C LEU A 122 -6.11 -0.86 10.38
N GLY A 123 -5.39 0.23 10.68
CA GLY A 123 -5.04 1.24 9.70
C GLY A 123 -4.23 0.67 8.54
N TRP A 124 -3.25 -0.18 8.85
CA TRP A 124 -2.46 -0.86 7.82
C TRP A 124 -3.33 -1.80 6.97
N ALA A 125 -4.17 -2.62 7.59
CA ALA A 125 -5.06 -3.55 6.89
C ALA A 125 -6.04 -2.82 5.96
N VAL A 126 -6.65 -1.73 6.45
CA VAL A 126 -7.54 -0.87 5.65
C VAL A 126 -6.76 -0.24 4.49
N GLY A 127 -5.59 0.34 4.75
CA GLY A 127 -4.77 0.98 3.72
C GLY A 127 -4.40 0.03 2.58
N VAL A 128 -3.91 -1.16 2.90
CA VAL A 128 -3.56 -2.18 1.90
C VAL A 128 -4.79 -2.70 1.16
N THR A 129 -5.91 -2.90 1.85
CA THR A 129 -7.17 -3.30 1.22
C THR A 129 -7.65 -2.26 0.21
N MET A 130 -7.57 -0.97 0.55
CA MET A 130 -7.90 0.12 -0.39
C MET A 130 -7.02 0.09 -1.64
N GLN A 131 -5.72 -0.17 -1.51
CA GLN A 131 -4.79 -0.31 -2.64
C GLN A 131 -5.18 -1.49 -3.55
N ILE A 132 -5.48 -2.66 -2.95
CA ILE A 132 -5.88 -3.85 -3.70
C ILE A 132 -7.18 -3.60 -4.49
N ILE A 133 -8.17 -2.97 -3.85
CA ILE A 133 -9.44 -2.61 -4.49
C ILE A 133 -9.20 -1.61 -5.62
N ALA A 134 -8.39 -0.58 -5.38
CA ALA A 134 -8.04 0.40 -6.40
C ALA A 134 -7.41 -0.24 -7.63
N GLY A 135 -6.43 -1.13 -7.43
CA GLY A 135 -5.79 -1.87 -8.50
C GLY A 135 -6.73 -2.82 -9.24
N ALA A 136 -7.69 -3.43 -8.55
CA ALA A 136 -8.71 -4.26 -9.17
C ALA A 136 -9.66 -3.42 -10.04
N ILE A 137 -10.13 -2.27 -9.55
CA ILE A 137 -11.00 -1.34 -10.31
C ILE A 137 -10.28 -0.85 -11.57
N ALA A 138 -9.02 -0.41 -11.44
CA ALA A 138 -8.24 0.08 -12.57
C ALA A 138 -8.09 -0.96 -13.68
N ARG A 139 -7.93 -2.24 -13.33
CA ARG A 139 -7.83 -3.34 -14.31
C ARG A 139 -9.16 -3.74 -14.94
N MET A 140 -10.28 -3.50 -14.26
CA MET A 140 -11.61 -3.79 -14.80
C MET A 140 -12.09 -2.72 -15.77
N LEU A 141 -11.60 -1.49 -15.63
CA LEU A 141 -11.99 -0.33 -16.45
C LEU A 141 -11.01 -0.04 -17.61
N GLY A 142 -9.82 -0.62 -17.59
CA GLY A 142 -8.79 -0.49 -18.63
C GLY A 142 -8.77 -1.70 -19.54
#